data_6e214f08dab636e626df346afaaf9335
#
_entry.id   6e214f08dab636e626df346afaaf9335
#
_cell.length_a   1.000
_cell.length_b   1.000
_cell.length_c   1.000
_cell.angle_alpha   90.00
_cell.angle_beta   90.00
_cell.angle_gamma   90.00
#
_symmetry.space_group_name_H-M   'P 1'
#
loop_
_entity.id
_entity.type
_entity.pdbx_description
1 polymer ?
#
loop_
_entity_poly.entity_id
_entity_poly.type
_entity_poly.pdbx_seq_one_letter_code
_entity_poly.pdbx_strand_id
1 'polypeptide(L)'
;MNMSKKQQGAKAQEAFFQELAQASFENEVLTERMAELELALEDANWMRLMMEGQQEFSRDGLRKIVELARMMFIKNPLVNRAVLVQALYVWGQGVTVKFKDPILNKVLQAFWDDEKNRAEWTSHQAQIYKEYDLRVEGNIFFVFFTRPTDGRVRVRTLPFDEISEIISDPEDSKSPRYYVRQWTEKRDDARYGTGYRTVTRKACYPYWKYNPITKPQKVRGMDVHWDTPAYHVRTGGMSNWKFGVSEIYQAVDWARAYKEFLEDVASLMRAYSRFAWKRVTKGGKKAIAAERAKMATTLASGGTSTETNPSPVTGAMAILGEGTDLQPMQLRGAAISADDGRRFLLMVAAAVGLSETYFGDVSVGTFATAKTMDRPTELAMKERQTMWTDIIRAINNFVMLQAAKYNTEVRALCTVKKEIDGDEIEEGIQWNSGVNTMQDIDFPPILEKDIQTSVQAVVTALTLNGQEIINLIPPEIGVRLILSALGQDDIDEIMAEIFPDDTTMPAGKGTLTPTPTLPQGGGGSATPSEARIKEAARRFLEAVKNER
;
A
#
# COMPACT_ATOMS: atom_id res chain seq x y z
N MET A 1 -24.28 -1.58 65.32
CA MET A 1 -23.49 -0.46 64.80
C MET A 1 -24.20 0.09 63.56
N ASN A 2 -25.01 1.15 63.71
CA ASN A 2 -25.85 1.68 62.64
C ASN A 2 -25.01 2.55 61.69
N MET A 3 -24.85 2.10 60.47
CA MET A 3 -24.26 2.95 59.40
C MET A 3 -25.15 4.18 59.18
N SER A 4 -24.53 5.36 59.09
CA SER A 4 -25.21 6.61 58.82
C SER A 4 -25.97 6.55 57.50
N LYS A 5 -27.19 7.10 57.43
CA LYS A 5 -28.04 7.18 56.22
C LYS A 5 -27.24 7.73 55.00
N LYS A 6 -26.23 8.54 55.23
CA LYS A 6 -25.35 9.08 54.19
C LYS A 6 -24.41 8.03 53.59
N GLN A 7 -23.95 7.07 54.39
CA GLN A 7 -23.11 5.95 53.94
C GLN A 7 -23.91 4.87 53.20
N GLN A 8 -25.20 4.68 53.55
CA GLN A 8 -26.09 3.78 52.83
C GLN A 8 -26.46 4.35 51.45
N GLY A 9 -26.65 5.69 51.32
CA GLY A 9 -26.88 6.34 50.03
C GLY A 9 -25.67 6.29 49.11
N ALA A 10 -24.47 6.47 49.64
CA ALA A 10 -23.23 6.37 48.85
C ALA A 10 -22.99 4.93 48.32
N LYS A 11 -23.21 3.91 49.13
CA LYS A 11 -23.10 2.50 48.72
C LYS A 11 -24.16 2.10 47.67
N ALA A 12 -25.37 2.62 47.79
CA ALA A 12 -26.44 2.38 46.80
C ALA A 12 -26.12 3.07 45.46
N GLN A 13 -25.48 4.22 45.53
CA GLN A 13 -25.05 4.96 44.33
C GLN A 13 -23.85 4.27 43.65
N GLU A 14 -22.89 3.77 44.39
CA GLU A 14 -21.78 2.95 43.88
C GLU A 14 -22.28 1.63 43.25
N ALA A 15 -23.20 0.93 43.88
CA ALA A 15 -23.80 -0.28 43.34
C ALA A 15 -24.56 -0.01 42.04
N PHE A 16 -25.31 1.10 41.97
CA PHE A 16 -26.01 1.50 40.75
C PHE A 16 -25.04 1.86 39.58
N PHE A 17 -23.93 2.53 39.89
CA PHE A 17 -22.91 2.81 38.87
C PHE A 17 -22.17 1.54 38.43
N GLN A 18 -21.96 0.57 39.30
CA GLN A 18 -21.40 -0.73 38.93
C GLN A 18 -22.36 -1.55 38.06
N GLU A 19 -23.66 -1.58 38.40
CA GLU A 19 -24.69 -2.22 37.57
C GLU A 19 -24.80 -1.56 36.19
N LEU A 20 -24.74 -0.23 36.14
CA LEU A 20 -24.80 0.50 34.87
C LEU A 20 -23.56 0.25 34.00
N ALA A 21 -22.37 0.17 34.62
CA ALA A 21 -21.13 -0.17 33.95
C ALA A 21 -21.14 -1.62 33.43
N GLN A 22 -21.71 -2.53 34.21
CA GLN A 22 -21.84 -3.94 33.84
C GLN A 22 -22.84 -4.13 32.70
N ALA A 23 -24.00 -3.46 32.76
CA ALA A 23 -24.99 -3.48 31.69
C ALA A 23 -24.48 -2.82 30.39
N SER A 24 -23.65 -1.76 30.49
CA SER A 24 -23.01 -1.17 29.32
C SER A 24 -21.97 -2.12 28.67
N PHE A 25 -21.21 -2.83 29.49
CA PHE A 25 -20.24 -3.83 29.03
C PHE A 25 -20.95 -5.04 28.40
N GLU A 26 -22.03 -5.53 29.02
CA GLU A 26 -22.85 -6.62 28.46
C GLU A 26 -23.51 -6.21 27.12
N ASN A 27 -23.97 -4.98 26.99
CA ASN A 27 -24.50 -4.46 25.74
C ASN A 27 -23.42 -4.32 24.67
N GLU A 28 -22.20 -3.93 25.04
CA GLU A 28 -21.06 -3.85 24.12
C GLU A 28 -20.67 -5.24 23.61
N VAL A 29 -20.58 -6.24 24.50
CA VAL A 29 -20.32 -7.65 24.16
C VAL A 29 -21.44 -8.27 23.32
N LEU A 30 -22.70 -7.93 23.61
CA LEU A 30 -23.85 -8.38 22.78
C LEU A 30 -23.85 -7.73 21.41
N THR A 31 -23.47 -6.47 21.32
CA THR A 31 -23.36 -5.74 20.05
C THR A 31 -22.20 -6.32 19.21
N GLU A 32 -21.07 -6.65 19.84
CA GLU A 32 -19.96 -7.33 19.18
C GLU A 32 -20.35 -8.73 18.67
N ARG A 33 -21.06 -9.51 19.50
CA ARG A 33 -21.53 -10.85 19.08
C ARG A 33 -22.62 -10.81 18.02
N MET A 34 -23.53 -9.83 18.09
CA MET A 34 -24.53 -9.63 17.03
C MET A 34 -23.85 -9.28 15.70
N ALA A 35 -22.84 -8.47 15.72
CA ALA A 35 -22.12 -8.10 14.51
C ALA A 35 -21.17 -9.21 14.00
N GLU A 36 -20.62 -10.06 14.90
CA GLU A 36 -19.94 -11.29 14.47
C GLU A 36 -20.93 -12.28 13.82
N LEU A 37 -22.14 -12.38 14.36
CA LEU A 37 -23.23 -13.18 13.80
C LEU A 37 -23.75 -12.57 12.48
N GLU A 38 -23.84 -11.26 12.36
CA GLU A 38 -24.18 -10.57 11.11
C GLU A 38 -23.11 -10.81 10.04
N LEU A 39 -21.81 -10.70 10.37
CA LEU A 39 -20.72 -11.05 9.45
C LEU A 39 -20.76 -12.54 9.03
N ALA A 40 -21.04 -13.44 9.98
CA ALA A 40 -21.15 -14.88 9.70
C ALA A 40 -22.44 -15.22 8.91
N LEU A 41 -23.53 -14.46 9.09
CA LEU A 41 -24.77 -14.54 8.32
C LEU A 41 -24.65 -13.86 6.96
N GLU A 42 -23.78 -12.86 6.83
CA GLU A 42 -23.46 -12.22 5.55
C GLU A 42 -22.87 -13.23 4.56
N ASP A 43 -21.98 -14.12 5.00
CA ASP A 43 -21.46 -15.21 4.16
C ASP A 43 -22.54 -16.21 3.74
N ALA A 44 -23.55 -16.44 4.57
CA ALA A 44 -24.65 -17.39 4.31
C ALA A 44 -25.85 -16.77 3.57
N ASN A 45 -26.04 -15.46 3.59
CA ASN A 45 -27.21 -14.76 3.05
C ASN A 45 -26.87 -13.47 2.30
N TRP A 46 -25.89 -13.49 1.46
CA TRP A 46 -25.46 -12.40 0.58
C TRP A 46 -26.64 -11.65 -0.11
N MET A 47 -27.65 -12.38 -0.49
CA MET A 47 -28.84 -11.82 -1.15
C MET A 47 -29.73 -10.98 -0.24
N ARG A 48 -29.68 -11.13 1.08
CA ARG A 48 -30.57 -10.43 2.00
C ARG A 48 -30.16 -8.99 2.25
N LEU A 49 -28.88 -8.71 2.26
CA LEU A 49 -28.31 -7.35 2.42
C LEU A 49 -28.56 -6.46 1.21
N MET A 50 -28.60 -7.02 0.01
CA MET A 50 -28.96 -6.27 -1.20
C MET A 50 -30.46 -5.96 -1.29
N MET A 51 -31.33 -6.70 -0.60
CA MET A 51 -32.78 -6.49 -0.65
C MET A 51 -33.31 -5.40 0.31
N GLU A 52 -32.55 -4.99 1.32
CA GLU A 52 -32.97 -3.98 2.28
C GLU A 52 -32.62 -2.52 1.89
N GLY A 53 -32.24 -2.28 0.63
CA GLY A 53 -32.11 -0.92 0.08
C GLY A 53 -30.85 -0.16 0.48
N GLN A 54 -29.95 -0.73 1.25
CA GLN A 54 -28.64 -0.14 1.50
C GLN A 54 -27.65 -0.62 0.43
N GLN A 55 -27.25 0.29 -0.43
CA GLN A 55 -26.27 0.01 -1.50
C GLN A 55 -24.82 -0.08 -0.98
N GLU A 56 -24.58 0.20 0.29
CA GLU A 56 -23.27 0.34 0.93
C GLU A 56 -23.28 -0.32 2.30
N PHE A 57 -22.14 -0.85 2.74
CA PHE A 57 -22.00 -1.36 4.09
C PHE A 57 -22.31 -0.28 5.14
N SER A 58 -22.93 -0.68 6.26
CA SER A 58 -23.11 0.21 7.38
C SER A 58 -21.76 0.72 7.91
N ARG A 59 -21.74 1.90 8.51
CA ARG A 59 -20.50 2.48 9.05
C ARG A 59 -19.84 1.57 10.10
N ASP A 60 -20.64 0.91 10.92
CA ASP A 60 -20.14 -0.04 11.94
C ASP A 60 -19.65 -1.34 11.31
N GLY A 61 -20.29 -1.83 10.25
CA GLY A 61 -19.79 -2.94 9.44
C GLY A 61 -18.43 -2.64 8.82
N LEU A 62 -18.26 -1.45 8.23
CA LEU A 62 -16.96 -1.02 7.67
C LEU A 62 -15.87 -0.91 8.73
N ARG A 63 -16.19 -0.41 9.93
CA ARG A 63 -15.22 -0.37 11.05
C ARG A 63 -14.75 -1.75 11.44
N LYS A 64 -15.66 -2.73 11.53
CA LYS A 64 -15.32 -4.12 11.85
C LYS A 64 -14.47 -4.79 10.77
N ILE A 65 -14.80 -4.55 9.50
CA ILE A 65 -13.98 -5.01 8.37
C ILE A 65 -12.56 -4.46 8.51
N VAL A 66 -12.40 -3.17 8.82
CA VAL A 66 -11.09 -2.53 8.98
C VAL A 66 -10.35 -3.05 10.21
N GLU A 67 -11.02 -3.24 11.34
CA GLU A 67 -10.41 -3.83 12.54
C GLU A 67 -9.89 -5.24 12.26
N LEU A 68 -10.70 -6.07 11.60
CA LEU A 68 -10.31 -7.41 11.19
C LEU A 68 -9.13 -7.36 10.20
N ALA A 69 -9.17 -6.47 9.22
CA ALA A 69 -8.10 -6.28 8.24
C ALA A 69 -6.79 -5.85 8.91
N ARG A 70 -6.82 -4.90 9.84
CA ARG A 70 -5.64 -4.47 10.64
C ARG A 70 -5.05 -5.63 11.44
N MET A 71 -5.91 -6.41 12.12
CA MET A 71 -5.48 -7.58 12.87
C MET A 71 -4.82 -8.61 11.96
N MET A 72 -5.42 -8.89 10.80
CA MET A 72 -4.88 -9.84 9.83
C MET A 72 -3.57 -9.35 9.21
N PHE A 73 -3.45 -8.06 8.89
CA PHE A 73 -2.20 -7.47 8.42
C PHE A 73 -1.06 -7.65 9.43
N ILE A 74 -1.32 -7.50 10.73
CA ILE A 74 -0.30 -7.64 11.77
C ILE A 74 0.01 -9.12 12.06
N LYS A 75 -0.99 -9.99 12.08
CA LYS A 75 -0.87 -11.36 12.61
C LYS A 75 -0.63 -12.42 11.53
N ASN A 76 -1.18 -12.24 10.33
CA ASN A 76 -1.10 -13.24 9.26
C ASN A 76 0.10 -12.95 8.34
N PRO A 77 1.08 -13.87 8.22
CA PRO A 77 2.29 -13.64 7.42
C PRO A 77 2.02 -13.50 5.92
N LEU A 78 0.98 -14.15 5.38
CA LEU A 78 0.64 -14.07 3.96
C LEU A 78 0.08 -12.69 3.63
N VAL A 79 -0.90 -12.22 4.41
CA VAL A 79 -1.51 -10.91 4.22
C VAL A 79 -0.47 -9.80 4.43
N ASN A 80 0.35 -9.91 5.48
CA ASN A 80 1.44 -8.97 5.73
C ASN A 80 2.40 -8.91 4.54
N ARG A 81 2.90 -10.07 4.08
CA ARG A 81 3.82 -10.16 2.94
C ARG A 81 3.22 -9.54 1.68
N ALA A 82 1.94 -9.79 1.41
CA ALA A 82 1.26 -9.23 0.24
C ALA A 82 1.28 -7.70 0.25
N VAL A 83 0.84 -7.09 1.35
CA VAL A 83 0.79 -5.62 1.49
C VAL A 83 2.19 -5.00 1.40
N LEU A 84 3.18 -5.61 2.07
CA LEU A 84 4.56 -5.13 2.03
C LEU A 84 5.16 -5.15 0.61
N VAL A 85 4.98 -6.27 -0.11
CA VAL A 85 5.49 -6.42 -1.47
C VAL A 85 4.82 -5.41 -2.40
N GLN A 86 3.50 -5.28 -2.33
CA GLN A 86 2.76 -4.35 -3.17
C GLN A 86 3.15 -2.89 -2.92
N ALA A 87 3.31 -2.48 -1.65
CA ALA A 87 3.76 -1.14 -1.32
C ALA A 87 5.19 -0.85 -1.80
N LEU A 88 6.06 -1.87 -1.73
CA LEU A 88 7.42 -1.78 -2.27
C LEU A 88 7.40 -1.58 -3.79
N TYR A 89 6.54 -2.31 -4.53
CA TYR A 89 6.44 -2.15 -5.98
C TYR A 89 5.84 -0.79 -6.38
N VAL A 90 4.93 -0.24 -5.57
CA VAL A 90 4.33 1.07 -5.86
C VAL A 90 5.32 2.20 -5.60
N TRP A 91 5.93 2.26 -4.43
CA TRP A 91 6.78 3.38 -4.01
C TRP A 91 8.28 3.16 -4.25
N GLY A 92 8.74 1.90 -4.33
CA GLY A 92 10.11 1.53 -4.62
C GLY A 92 11.13 2.29 -3.79
N GLN A 93 11.95 3.09 -4.45
CA GLN A 93 12.96 3.95 -3.83
C GLN A 93 12.48 5.39 -3.57
N GLY A 94 11.21 5.68 -3.83
CA GLY A 94 10.60 6.99 -3.67
C GLY A 94 10.12 7.59 -4.99
N VAL A 95 9.39 8.70 -4.92
CA VAL A 95 8.86 9.42 -6.06
C VAL A 95 9.59 10.76 -6.20
N THR A 96 9.94 11.12 -7.44
CA THR A 96 10.49 12.44 -7.75
C THR A 96 9.38 13.32 -8.31
N VAL A 97 9.25 14.54 -7.77
CA VAL A 97 8.23 15.50 -8.19
C VAL A 97 8.87 16.83 -8.48
N LYS A 98 8.71 17.31 -9.70
CA LYS A 98 9.31 18.58 -10.16
C LYS A 98 8.31 19.37 -11.02
N PHE A 99 8.36 20.70 -10.94
CA PHE A 99 7.76 21.59 -11.97
C PHE A 99 8.85 22.04 -12.94
N LYS A 100 8.48 22.22 -14.21
CA LYS A 100 9.42 22.76 -15.20
C LYS A 100 9.70 24.25 -15.00
N ASP A 101 8.77 25.01 -14.44
CA ASP A 101 9.00 26.41 -14.07
C ASP A 101 9.78 26.51 -12.74
N PRO A 102 10.88 27.26 -12.68
CA PRO A 102 11.75 27.33 -11.51
C PRO A 102 11.08 27.95 -10.28
N ILE A 103 10.16 28.91 -10.47
CA ILE A 103 9.46 29.57 -9.34
C ILE A 103 8.43 28.61 -8.75
N LEU A 104 7.67 27.93 -9.61
CA LEU A 104 6.71 26.92 -9.15
C LEU A 104 7.44 25.75 -8.50
N ASN A 105 8.57 25.31 -9.06
CA ASN A 105 9.38 24.25 -8.48
C ASN A 105 9.91 24.62 -7.10
N LYS A 106 10.39 25.85 -6.88
CA LYS A 106 10.83 26.33 -5.56
C LYS A 106 9.73 26.20 -4.50
N VAL A 107 8.49 26.57 -4.85
CA VAL A 107 7.34 26.45 -3.93
C VAL A 107 6.99 24.99 -3.67
N LEU A 108 7.03 24.16 -4.70
CA LEU A 108 6.79 22.74 -4.59
C LEU A 108 7.82 22.06 -3.69
N GLN A 109 9.12 22.30 -3.92
CA GLN A 109 10.18 21.73 -3.11
C GLN A 109 10.09 22.21 -1.66
N ALA A 110 9.74 23.48 -1.41
CA ALA A 110 9.50 23.98 -0.06
C ALA A 110 8.34 23.27 0.66
N PHE A 111 7.32 22.78 -0.07
CA PHE A 111 6.26 21.94 0.48
C PHE A 111 6.73 20.50 0.74
N TRP A 112 7.49 19.92 -0.20
CA TRP A 112 7.99 18.55 -0.10
C TRP A 112 9.07 18.40 0.97
N ASP A 113 9.88 19.42 1.20
CA ASP A 113 10.97 19.43 2.18
C ASP A 113 10.56 19.92 3.58
N ASP A 114 9.32 20.46 3.75
CA ASP A 114 8.83 20.84 5.09
C ASP A 114 8.86 19.62 6.03
N GLU A 115 9.59 19.71 7.14
CA GLU A 115 9.79 18.63 8.10
C GLU A 115 8.46 17.99 8.56
N LYS A 116 7.43 18.82 8.76
CA LYS A 116 6.10 18.33 9.18
C LYS A 116 5.35 17.61 8.08
N ASN A 117 5.55 18.01 6.82
CA ASN A 117 4.99 17.30 5.67
C ASN A 117 5.76 16.01 5.41
N ARG A 118 7.09 16.02 5.57
CA ARG A 118 7.93 14.81 5.46
C ARG A 118 7.54 13.75 6.48
N ALA A 119 7.25 14.16 7.71
CA ALA A 119 6.82 13.22 8.76
C ALA A 119 5.49 12.52 8.45
N GLU A 120 4.59 13.17 7.69
CA GLU A 120 3.23 12.67 7.46
C GLU A 120 2.99 12.13 6.05
N TRP A 121 3.62 12.75 5.02
CA TRP A 121 3.25 12.49 3.63
C TRP A 121 4.43 12.38 2.66
N THR A 122 5.37 13.35 2.68
CA THR A 122 6.34 13.48 1.58
C THR A 122 7.60 12.63 1.73
N SER A 123 7.87 12.05 2.91
CA SER A 123 8.97 11.09 3.06
C SER A 123 8.59 9.72 2.50
N HIS A 124 9.58 9.00 2.01
CA HIS A 124 9.40 7.63 1.50
C HIS A 124 8.69 6.71 2.50
N GLN A 125 9.10 6.74 3.78
CA GLN A 125 8.47 5.92 4.81
C GLN A 125 7.01 6.30 5.05
N ALA A 126 6.68 7.60 5.05
CA ALA A 126 5.31 8.07 5.21
C ALA A 126 4.43 7.63 4.03
N GLN A 127 4.96 7.69 2.81
CA GLN A 127 4.26 7.23 1.59
C GLN A 127 3.95 5.74 1.63
N ILE A 128 4.91 4.92 2.05
CA ILE A 128 4.69 3.47 2.25
C ILE A 128 3.57 3.23 3.29
N TYR A 129 3.57 3.96 4.40
CA TYR A 129 2.51 3.82 5.40
C TYR A 129 1.15 4.25 4.86
N LYS A 130 1.07 5.28 4.00
CA LYS A 130 -0.19 5.65 3.35
C LYS A 130 -0.70 4.56 2.39
N GLU A 131 0.21 3.86 1.72
CA GLU A 131 -0.18 2.69 0.92
C GLU A 131 -0.71 1.55 1.81
N TYR A 132 -0.09 1.31 2.99
CA TYR A 132 -0.63 0.34 3.94
C TYR A 132 -2.01 0.74 4.43
N ASP A 133 -2.18 2.00 4.86
CA ASP A 133 -3.47 2.52 5.31
C ASP A 133 -4.53 2.34 4.22
N LEU A 134 -4.20 2.69 2.96
CA LEU A 134 -5.14 2.61 1.86
C LEU A 134 -5.55 1.18 1.52
N ARG A 135 -4.61 0.22 1.58
CA ARG A 135 -4.91 -1.20 1.32
C ARG A 135 -5.66 -1.86 2.47
N VAL A 136 -5.26 -1.54 3.70
CA VAL A 136 -5.85 -2.16 4.90
C VAL A 136 -7.19 -1.53 5.27
N GLU A 137 -7.31 -0.20 5.16
CA GLU A 137 -8.51 0.54 5.56
C GLU A 137 -9.42 0.90 4.38
N GLY A 138 -8.88 0.91 3.16
CA GLY A 138 -9.60 1.33 1.96
C GLY A 138 -9.86 2.83 1.87
N ASN A 139 -9.43 3.63 2.86
CA ASN A 139 -9.76 5.05 2.98
C ASN A 139 -8.60 5.84 3.57
N ILE A 140 -8.30 7.01 3.01
CA ILE A 140 -7.40 8.00 3.60
C ILE A 140 -8.07 9.37 3.54
N PHE A 141 -8.07 10.08 4.66
CA PHE A 141 -8.60 11.45 4.76
C PHE A 141 -7.44 12.42 4.99
N PHE A 142 -6.99 13.10 3.95
CA PHE A 142 -6.02 14.18 4.04
C PHE A 142 -6.70 15.46 4.50
N VAL A 143 -6.08 16.21 5.41
CA VAL A 143 -6.53 17.52 5.86
C VAL A 143 -5.42 18.54 5.65
N PHE A 144 -5.78 19.69 5.12
CA PHE A 144 -4.84 20.73 4.75
C PHE A 144 -4.93 21.93 5.68
N PHE A 145 -3.80 22.33 6.22
CA PHE A 145 -3.67 23.53 7.04
C PHE A 145 -2.88 24.57 6.24
N THR A 146 -3.55 25.62 5.82
CA THR A 146 -2.93 26.69 5.06
C THR A 146 -2.57 27.87 5.98
N ARG A 147 -1.33 28.34 5.91
CA ARG A 147 -0.92 29.55 6.61
C ARG A 147 -1.28 30.79 5.77
N PRO A 148 -2.12 31.73 6.30
CA PRO A 148 -2.59 32.86 5.50
C PRO A 148 -1.51 33.89 5.13
N THR A 149 -0.34 33.87 5.80
CA THR A 149 0.72 34.86 5.58
C THR A 149 1.53 34.61 4.31
N ASP A 150 1.76 33.35 3.95
CA ASP A 150 2.64 32.97 2.84
C ASP A 150 2.08 31.83 1.97
N GLY A 151 0.88 31.33 2.29
CA GLY A 151 0.25 30.25 1.56
C GLY A 151 0.87 28.88 1.78
N ARG A 152 1.77 28.72 2.76
CA ARG A 152 2.38 27.41 3.04
C ARG A 152 1.33 26.43 3.54
N VAL A 153 1.28 25.27 2.91
CA VAL A 153 0.34 24.19 3.23
C VAL A 153 1.03 23.11 4.04
N ARG A 154 0.34 22.60 5.06
CA ARG A 154 0.71 21.41 5.82
C ARG A 154 -0.36 20.36 5.70
N VAL A 155 0.05 19.13 5.47
CA VAL A 155 -0.83 17.98 5.34
C VAL A 155 -0.83 17.17 6.62
N ARG A 156 -2.02 16.68 7.00
CA ARG A 156 -2.22 15.67 8.05
C ARG A 156 -3.26 14.68 7.57
N THR A 157 -3.32 13.52 8.20
CA THR A 157 -4.36 12.53 7.95
C THR A 157 -5.26 12.40 9.17
N LEU A 158 -6.56 12.17 8.92
CA LEU A 158 -7.52 11.84 9.96
C LEU A 158 -7.68 10.32 10.03
N PRO A 159 -7.73 9.74 11.24
CA PRO A 159 -8.00 8.32 11.39
C PRO A 159 -9.37 7.95 10.82
N PHE A 160 -9.43 6.83 10.09
CA PHE A 160 -10.68 6.32 9.53
C PHE A 160 -11.77 6.13 10.60
N ASP A 161 -11.40 5.62 11.77
CA ASP A 161 -12.36 5.32 12.86
C ASP A 161 -13.08 6.56 13.39
N GLU A 162 -12.44 7.73 13.30
CA GLU A 162 -13.00 9.00 13.75
C GLU A 162 -13.98 9.63 12.75
N ILE A 163 -14.00 9.20 11.50
CA ILE A 163 -14.94 9.70 10.50
C ILE A 163 -16.26 8.95 10.66
N SER A 164 -17.30 9.62 11.07
CA SER A 164 -18.61 9.00 11.31
C SER A 164 -19.53 9.01 10.09
N GLU A 165 -19.50 10.08 9.28
CA GLU A 165 -20.42 10.27 8.16
C GLU A 165 -19.76 11.14 7.07
N ILE A 166 -20.15 10.91 5.82
CA ILE A 166 -19.87 11.79 4.68
C ILE A 166 -21.18 12.41 4.23
N ILE A 167 -21.30 13.73 4.40
CA ILE A 167 -22.46 14.50 3.95
C ILE A 167 -22.19 14.89 2.51
N SER A 168 -22.97 14.31 1.59
CA SER A 168 -22.92 14.60 0.16
C SER A 168 -23.96 15.65 -0.22
N ASP A 169 -23.88 16.12 -1.45
CA ASP A 169 -24.91 16.95 -2.06
C ASP A 169 -26.26 16.22 -2.05
N PRO A 170 -27.38 16.88 -1.72
CA PRO A 170 -28.71 16.28 -1.80
C PRO A 170 -29.10 15.81 -3.21
N GLU A 171 -28.62 16.48 -4.24
CA GLU A 171 -28.94 16.17 -5.64
C GLU A 171 -27.91 15.20 -6.27
N ASP A 172 -26.64 15.22 -5.77
CA ASP A 172 -25.58 14.30 -6.21
C ASP A 172 -24.91 13.59 -5.04
N SER A 173 -25.29 12.35 -4.81
CA SER A 173 -24.73 11.53 -3.73
C SER A 173 -23.22 11.29 -3.85
N LYS A 174 -22.64 11.46 -5.06
CA LYS A 174 -21.21 11.26 -5.33
C LYS A 174 -20.36 12.48 -5.01
N SER A 175 -20.98 13.65 -4.89
CA SER A 175 -20.30 14.90 -4.55
C SER A 175 -20.27 15.13 -3.05
N PRO A 176 -19.15 14.90 -2.34
CA PRO A 176 -19.06 15.12 -0.91
C PRO A 176 -18.99 16.63 -0.62
N ARG A 177 -19.75 17.08 0.36
CA ARG A 177 -19.68 18.46 0.87
C ARG A 177 -18.91 18.54 2.19
N TYR A 178 -19.17 17.60 3.12
CA TYR A 178 -18.54 17.62 4.44
C TYR A 178 -18.20 16.21 4.92
N TYR A 179 -17.08 16.10 5.64
CA TYR A 179 -16.68 14.91 6.39
C TYR A 179 -16.91 15.17 7.87
N VAL A 180 -17.71 14.34 8.52
CA VAL A 180 -18.04 14.47 9.94
C VAL A 180 -17.05 13.65 10.75
N ARG A 181 -16.22 14.33 11.54
CA ARG A 181 -15.28 13.70 12.47
C ARG A 181 -15.90 13.66 13.86
N GLN A 182 -15.85 12.50 14.50
CA GLN A 182 -16.24 12.29 15.88
C GLN A 182 -15.06 11.67 16.65
N TRP A 183 -14.61 12.35 17.69
CA TRP A 183 -13.50 11.87 18.50
C TRP A 183 -13.77 12.12 19.97
N THR A 184 -13.01 11.42 20.82
CA THR A 184 -13.12 11.49 22.27
C THR A 184 -11.89 12.16 22.85
N GLU A 185 -12.10 13.22 23.62
CA GLU A 185 -11.07 13.99 24.31
C GLU A 185 -11.15 13.72 25.81
N LYS A 186 -10.02 13.39 26.45
CA LYS A 186 -9.91 13.33 27.90
C LYS A 186 -9.52 14.73 28.40
N ARG A 187 -10.39 15.37 29.18
CA ARG A 187 -10.11 16.66 29.80
C ARG A 187 -9.89 16.48 31.29
N ASP A 188 -8.88 17.16 31.81
CA ASP A 188 -8.66 17.28 33.24
C ASP A 188 -9.82 18.08 33.85
N ASP A 189 -10.54 17.50 34.78
CA ASP A 189 -11.60 18.20 35.49
C ASP A 189 -11.05 18.68 36.85
N ALA A 190 -10.58 19.91 36.86
CA ALA A 190 -10.03 20.55 38.05
C ALA A 190 -11.01 20.62 39.25
N ARG A 191 -12.30 20.33 39.02
CA ARG A 191 -13.33 20.34 40.08
C ARG A 191 -13.35 19.05 40.90
N TYR A 192 -12.79 17.95 40.39
CA TYR A 192 -12.87 16.62 41.01
C TYR A 192 -11.50 16.01 41.36
N GLY A 193 -10.48 16.82 41.54
CA GLY A 193 -9.13 16.32 41.86
C GLY A 193 -8.44 15.68 40.66
N THR A 194 -8.02 14.44 40.74
CA THR A 194 -7.31 13.70 39.67
C THR A 194 -8.24 12.98 38.68
N GLY A 195 -9.47 13.47 38.49
CA GLY A 195 -10.45 12.85 37.58
C GLY A 195 -10.37 13.39 36.15
N TYR A 196 -10.39 12.50 35.17
CA TYR A 196 -10.54 12.85 33.76
C TYR A 196 -12.00 12.75 33.34
N ARG A 197 -12.51 13.78 32.67
CA ARG A 197 -13.82 13.72 32.00
C ARG A 197 -13.63 13.43 30.53
N THR A 198 -14.27 12.38 30.05
CA THR A 198 -14.33 12.04 28.63
C THR A 198 -15.40 12.86 27.95
N VAL A 199 -15.01 13.65 26.93
CA VAL A 199 -15.95 14.49 26.15
C VAL A 199 -15.87 14.05 24.70
N THR A 200 -17.00 13.61 24.15
CA THR A 200 -17.11 13.34 22.71
C THR A 200 -17.34 14.65 21.96
N ARG A 201 -16.50 14.92 20.99
CA ARG A 201 -16.60 16.08 20.10
C ARG A 201 -16.99 15.64 18.69
N LYS A 202 -17.75 16.49 18.01
CA LYS A 202 -18.09 16.35 16.60
C LYS A 202 -17.75 17.65 15.88
N ALA A 203 -17.14 17.53 14.69
CA ALA A 203 -16.85 18.66 13.82
C ALA A 203 -16.97 18.25 12.35
N CYS A 204 -17.28 19.21 11.50
CA CYS A 204 -17.38 19.03 10.06
C CYS A 204 -16.14 19.61 9.39
N TYR A 205 -15.53 18.85 8.50
CA TYR A 205 -14.43 19.28 7.63
C TYR A 205 -14.98 19.40 6.22
N PRO A 206 -14.90 20.58 5.57
CA PRO A 206 -15.40 20.74 4.20
C PRO A 206 -14.55 19.97 3.21
N TYR A 207 -15.16 19.45 2.16
CA TYR A 207 -14.43 18.92 1.02
C TYR A 207 -13.60 20.05 0.37
N TRP A 208 -12.38 19.79 0.03
CA TRP A 208 -11.40 20.79 -0.42
C TRP A 208 -11.80 21.59 -1.66
N LYS A 209 -12.66 21.04 -2.52
CA LYS A 209 -13.22 21.74 -3.68
C LYS A 209 -14.57 22.40 -3.37
N TYR A 210 -15.23 22.03 -2.25
CA TYR A 210 -16.49 22.60 -1.88
C TYR A 210 -16.32 23.99 -1.26
N ASN A 211 -16.73 25.03 -1.98
CA ASN A 211 -16.58 26.42 -1.55
C ASN A 211 -17.89 27.19 -1.80
N PRO A 212 -18.89 27.06 -0.93
CA PRO A 212 -20.17 27.74 -1.09
C PRO A 212 -20.03 29.25 -0.92
N ILE A 213 -20.90 30.02 -1.59
CA ILE A 213 -20.99 31.47 -1.48
C ILE A 213 -21.19 31.89 -0.01
N THR A 214 -22.12 31.21 0.68
CA THR A 214 -22.34 31.40 2.11
C THR A 214 -21.75 30.26 2.90
N LYS A 215 -20.71 30.55 3.70
CA LYS A 215 -20.02 29.57 4.54
C LYS A 215 -20.73 29.43 5.89
N PRO A 216 -21.56 28.40 6.12
CA PRO A 216 -22.22 28.20 7.40
C PRO A 216 -21.19 27.86 8.48
N GLN A 217 -21.32 28.46 9.64
CA GLN A 217 -20.46 28.13 10.78
C GLN A 217 -20.82 26.77 11.39
N LYS A 218 -22.09 26.36 11.25
CA LYS A 218 -22.60 25.08 11.77
C LYS A 218 -23.43 24.35 10.73
N VAL A 219 -23.20 23.04 10.63
CA VAL A 219 -24.01 22.11 9.83
C VAL A 219 -24.55 21.03 10.74
N ARG A 220 -25.85 20.82 10.77
CA ARG A 220 -26.54 19.89 11.68
C ARG A 220 -26.15 20.08 13.16
N GLY A 221 -25.88 21.32 13.59
CA GLY A 221 -25.47 21.65 14.95
C GLY A 221 -23.97 21.43 15.26
N MET A 222 -23.19 20.94 14.30
CA MET A 222 -21.75 20.71 14.42
C MET A 222 -20.97 21.88 13.83
N ASP A 223 -19.85 22.26 14.46
CA ASP A 223 -18.99 23.34 13.99
C ASP A 223 -18.26 22.94 12.70
N VAL A 224 -18.15 23.87 11.73
CA VAL A 224 -17.47 23.64 10.45
C VAL A 224 -16.10 24.32 10.46
N HIS A 225 -15.05 23.55 10.19
CA HIS A 225 -13.68 24.04 10.12
C HIS A 225 -13.29 24.41 8.68
N TRP A 226 -13.67 25.62 8.24
CA TRP A 226 -13.39 26.13 6.88
C TRP A 226 -11.90 26.37 6.59
N ASP A 227 -11.09 26.52 7.63
CA ASP A 227 -9.64 26.69 7.57
C ASP A 227 -8.88 25.37 7.35
N THR A 228 -9.57 24.26 7.48
CA THR A 228 -9.00 22.91 7.38
C THR A 228 -9.80 22.01 6.42
N PRO A 229 -9.77 22.30 5.11
CA PRO A 229 -10.45 21.46 4.13
C PRO A 229 -9.84 20.06 4.08
N ALA A 230 -10.67 19.07 3.73
CA ALA A 230 -10.27 17.68 3.66
C ALA A 230 -10.40 17.11 2.24
N TYR A 231 -9.51 16.18 1.91
CA TYR A 231 -9.54 15.40 0.68
C TYR A 231 -9.57 13.92 1.02
N HIS A 232 -10.57 13.22 0.52
CA HIS A 232 -10.77 11.79 0.75
C HIS A 232 -10.33 10.99 -0.46
N VAL A 233 -9.42 10.05 -0.22
CA VAL A 233 -8.98 9.02 -1.17
C VAL A 233 -9.57 7.70 -0.71
N ARG A 234 -10.20 6.97 -1.61
CA ARG A 234 -10.82 5.67 -1.32
C ARG A 234 -10.42 4.63 -2.36
N THR A 235 -10.35 3.39 -1.94
CA THR A 235 -10.15 2.22 -2.79
C THR A 235 -11.09 1.09 -2.39
N GLY A 236 -11.30 0.16 -3.27
CA GLY A 236 -12.28 -0.91 -3.07
C GLY A 236 -13.72 -0.42 -3.15
N GLY A 237 -14.64 -1.35 -3.25
CA GLY A 237 -16.06 -1.06 -3.36
C GLY A 237 -16.49 -0.56 -4.75
N MET A 238 -17.68 -0.01 -4.82
CA MET A 238 -18.30 0.46 -6.06
C MET A 238 -18.22 1.99 -6.18
N SER A 239 -18.36 2.50 -7.40
CA SER A 239 -18.22 3.93 -7.69
C SER A 239 -19.25 4.82 -6.98
N ASN A 240 -20.41 4.28 -6.62
CA ASN A 240 -21.50 4.97 -5.93
C ASN A 240 -21.38 4.92 -4.40
N TRP A 241 -20.43 4.14 -3.86
CA TRP A 241 -20.23 4.06 -2.41
C TRP A 241 -19.49 5.30 -1.90
N LYS A 242 -19.84 5.74 -0.70
CA LYS A 242 -19.20 6.89 -0.05
C LYS A 242 -17.85 6.53 0.55
N PHE A 243 -17.74 5.34 1.14
CA PHE A 243 -16.52 4.82 1.72
C PHE A 243 -15.92 3.73 0.84
N GLY A 244 -14.61 3.62 0.87
CA GLY A 244 -13.89 2.48 0.34
C GLY A 244 -13.94 1.28 1.28
N VAL A 245 -13.57 0.12 0.77
CA VAL A 245 -13.51 -1.14 1.53
C VAL A 245 -12.08 -1.66 1.50
N SER A 246 -11.64 -2.28 2.58
CA SER A 246 -10.33 -2.91 2.66
C SER A 246 -10.07 -3.86 1.49
N GLU A 247 -8.97 -3.65 0.77
CA GLU A 247 -8.58 -4.52 -0.35
C GLU A 247 -8.19 -5.93 0.11
N ILE A 248 -7.71 -6.07 1.34
CA ILE A 248 -7.32 -7.35 1.90
C ILE A 248 -8.50 -8.14 2.51
N TYR A 249 -9.70 -7.55 2.60
CA TYR A 249 -10.86 -8.20 3.19
C TYR A 249 -11.20 -9.52 2.49
N GLN A 250 -11.07 -9.56 1.18
CA GLN A 250 -11.31 -10.76 0.38
C GLN A 250 -10.35 -11.92 0.70
N ALA A 251 -9.15 -11.61 1.19
CA ALA A 251 -8.12 -12.60 1.52
C ALA A 251 -8.26 -13.18 2.94
N VAL A 252 -9.02 -12.52 3.81
CA VAL A 252 -9.08 -12.82 5.25
C VAL A 252 -9.50 -14.26 5.52
N ASP A 253 -10.61 -14.69 4.94
CA ASP A 253 -11.17 -16.02 5.20
C ASP A 253 -10.31 -17.13 4.62
N TRP A 254 -9.76 -16.92 3.43
CA TRP A 254 -8.83 -17.86 2.80
C TRP A 254 -7.53 -17.99 3.56
N ALA A 255 -6.99 -16.87 4.07
CA ALA A 255 -5.78 -16.86 4.88
C ALA A 255 -6.01 -17.53 6.25
N ARG A 256 -7.20 -17.41 6.82
CA ARG A 256 -7.62 -18.13 8.03
C ARG A 256 -7.74 -19.63 7.75
N ALA A 257 -8.46 -20.01 6.72
CA ALA A 257 -8.64 -21.41 6.32
C ALA A 257 -7.29 -22.10 6.03
N TYR A 258 -6.37 -21.41 5.37
CA TYR A 258 -5.02 -21.93 5.13
C TYR A 258 -4.25 -22.17 6.42
N LYS A 259 -4.32 -21.25 7.38
CA LYS A 259 -3.70 -21.41 8.70
C LYS A 259 -4.29 -22.61 9.43
N GLU A 260 -5.63 -22.73 9.49
CA GLU A 260 -6.32 -23.84 10.15
C GLU A 260 -5.94 -25.18 9.52
N PHE A 261 -5.91 -25.25 8.18
CA PHE A 261 -5.44 -26.43 7.46
C PHE A 261 -4.02 -26.85 7.88
N LEU A 262 -3.08 -25.90 7.96
CA LEU A 262 -1.70 -26.20 8.38
C LEU A 262 -1.63 -26.65 9.85
N GLU A 263 -2.44 -26.09 10.74
CA GLU A 263 -2.54 -26.49 12.15
C GLU A 263 -3.09 -27.92 12.26
N ASP A 264 -4.09 -28.27 11.46
CA ASP A 264 -4.66 -29.62 11.40
C ASP A 264 -3.66 -30.64 10.84
N VAL A 265 -2.96 -30.31 9.75
CA VAL A 265 -1.89 -31.15 9.22
C VAL A 265 -0.77 -31.35 10.25
N ALA A 266 -0.35 -30.30 10.95
CA ALA A 266 0.66 -30.38 11.99
C ALA A 266 0.20 -31.24 13.17
N SER A 267 -1.07 -31.14 13.59
CA SER A 267 -1.64 -31.96 14.65
C SER A 267 -1.75 -33.42 14.25
N LEU A 268 -2.14 -33.68 13.00
CA LEU A 268 -2.18 -35.02 12.40
C LEU A 268 -0.79 -35.65 12.35
N MET A 269 0.22 -34.92 11.88
CA MET A 269 1.61 -35.39 11.88
C MET A 269 2.12 -35.69 13.30
N ARG A 270 1.78 -34.85 14.29
CA ARG A 270 2.10 -35.12 15.70
C ARG A 270 1.41 -36.40 16.21
N ALA A 271 0.16 -36.63 15.83
CA ALA A 271 -0.54 -37.84 16.17
C ALA A 271 0.12 -39.08 15.55
N TYR A 272 0.53 -38.98 14.27
CA TYR A 272 1.24 -40.08 13.59
C TYR A 272 2.60 -40.37 14.22
N SER A 273 3.35 -39.36 14.61
CA SER A 273 4.66 -39.56 15.25
C SER A 273 4.54 -40.30 16.58
N ARG A 274 3.37 -40.21 17.27
CA ARG A 274 3.08 -40.95 18.51
C ARG A 274 2.65 -42.38 18.26
N PHE A 275 2.05 -42.70 17.10
CA PHE A 275 1.52 -44.02 16.77
C PHE A 275 2.24 -44.63 15.56
N ALA A 276 3.57 -44.49 15.49
CA ALA A 276 4.37 -44.92 14.36
C ALA A 276 4.28 -46.41 14.05
N TRP A 277 3.92 -47.24 15.00
CA TRP A 277 3.97 -48.68 14.84
C TRP A 277 2.69 -49.37 15.29
N LYS A 278 2.17 -50.29 14.46
CA LYS A 278 1.07 -51.19 14.77
C LYS A 278 1.64 -52.59 15.00
N ARG A 279 1.51 -53.06 16.20
CA ARG A 279 1.87 -54.46 16.53
C ARG A 279 0.64 -55.35 16.44
N VAL A 280 0.69 -56.37 15.59
CA VAL A 280 -0.38 -57.35 15.43
C VAL A 280 0.02 -58.61 16.20
N THR A 281 -0.74 -58.99 17.22
CA THR A 281 -0.53 -60.23 17.96
C THR A 281 -1.64 -61.25 17.63
N LYS A 282 -1.27 -62.50 17.37
CA LYS A 282 -2.23 -63.58 17.20
C LYS A 282 -2.74 -64.01 18.57
N GLY A 283 -3.96 -63.64 18.95
CA GLY A 283 -4.60 -64.00 20.19
C GLY A 283 -5.66 -63.00 20.64
N GLY A 284 -6.59 -63.41 21.49
CA GLY A 284 -7.67 -62.58 21.98
C GLY A 284 -7.23 -61.54 23.05
N LYS A 285 -8.20 -60.88 23.71
CA LYS A 285 -7.99 -59.81 24.66
C LYS A 285 -6.94 -60.10 25.73
N LYS A 286 -6.75 -61.37 26.15
CA LYS A 286 -5.71 -61.81 27.13
C LYS A 286 -4.29 -61.69 26.57
N ALA A 287 -4.07 -62.00 25.29
CA ALA A 287 -2.76 -61.83 24.64
C ALA A 287 -2.39 -60.37 24.48
N ILE A 288 -3.34 -59.51 24.16
CA ILE A 288 -3.13 -58.05 24.05
C ILE A 288 -2.77 -57.50 25.45
N ALA A 289 -3.43 -57.93 26.50
CA ALA A 289 -3.13 -57.51 27.88
C ALA A 289 -1.73 -57.97 28.33
N ALA A 290 -1.34 -59.21 28.01
CA ALA A 290 -0.02 -59.75 28.33
C ALA A 290 1.11 -59.00 27.57
N GLU A 291 0.92 -58.65 26.31
CA GLU A 291 1.87 -57.85 25.53
C GLU A 291 1.97 -56.41 26.03
N ARG A 292 0.85 -55.82 26.45
CA ARG A 292 0.83 -54.49 27.08
C ARG A 292 1.62 -54.50 28.40
N ALA A 293 1.45 -55.54 29.21
CA ALA A 293 2.18 -55.72 30.46
C ALA A 293 3.70 -55.91 30.24
N LYS A 294 4.11 -56.61 29.18
CA LYS A 294 5.53 -56.76 28.80
C LYS A 294 6.15 -55.43 28.37
N MET A 295 5.42 -54.61 27.64
CA MET A 295 5.89 -53.27 27.27
C MET A 295 6.01 -52.32 28.47
N ALA A 296 5.13 -52.44 29.47
CA ALA A 296 5.19 -51.66 30.68
C ALA A 296 6.39 -52.03 31.60
N THR A 297 6.83 -53.31 31.56
CA THR A 297 7.88 -53.82 32.45
C THR A 297 9.31 -53.63 31.90
N THR A 298 9.48 -53.44 30.60
CA THR A 298 10.83 -53.36 30.01
C THR A 298 11.50 -51.99 30.14
N LEU A 299 10.81 -50.96 30.57
CA LEU A 299 11.35 -49.61 30.75
C LEU A 299 11.40 -49.10 32.17
N ALA A 300 10.95 -49.94 33.16
CA ALA A 300 10.92 -49.58 34.56
C ALA A 300 12.14 -50.15 35.33
N SER A 301 13.34 -49.95 34.82
CA SER A 301 14.55 -50.21 35.64
C SER A 301 15.03 -48.89 36.23
N GLY A 302 14.44 -48.51 37.35
CA GLY A 302 15.01 -47.53 38.26
C GLY A 302 14.44 -46.12 38.24
N GLY A 303 13.12 -45.96 38.47
CA GLY A 303 12.53 -44.66 38.76
C GLY A 303 11.02 -44.74 38.85
N THR A 304 10.44 -44.11 39.83
CA THR A 304 9.00 -43.93 40.05
C THR A 304 8.37 -43.09 38.91
N SER A 305 8.30 -43.67 37.72
CA SER A 305 7.57 -43.08 36.62
C SER A 305 6.19 -43.71 36.53
N THR A 306 5.15 -42.92 36.79
CA THR A 306 3.73 -43.25 36.61
C THR A 306 3.32 -43.32 35.14
N GLU A 307 4.24 -43.18 34.20
CA GLU A 307 3.98 -43.22 32.77
C GLU A 307 3.86 -44.68 32.29
N THR A 308 2.63 -45.11 32.06
CA THR A 308 2.31 -46.46 31.57
C THR A 308 2.59 -46.69 30.09
N ASN A 309 3.00 -45.67 29.34
CA ASN A 309 3.28 -45.78 27.91
C ASN A 309 4.36 -44.76 27.45
N PRO A 310 5.63 -45.00 27.84
CA PRO A 310 6.69 -44.09 27.43
C PRO A 310 6.83 -44.06 25.92
N SER A 311 7.10 -42.87 25.36
CA SER A 311 7.38 -42.71 23.94
C SER A 311 8.54 -43.59 23.51
N PRO A 312 8.45 -44.32 22.37
CA PRO A 312 9.56 -45.15 21.91
C PRO A 312 10.79 -44.26 21.67
N VAL A 313 11.92 -44.70 22.21
CA VAL A 313 13.20 -44.02 21.99
C VAL A 313 13.58 -44.13 20.53
N THR A 314 13.93 -43.00 19.90
CA THR A 314 14.33 -42.95 18.50
C THR A 314 15.52 -43.89 18.26
N GLY A 315 15.37 -44.88 17.36
CA GLY A 315 16.39 -45.86 17.06
C GLY A 315 16.37 -47.15 17.89
N ALA A 316 15.34 -47.38 18.73
CA ALA A 316 15.16 -48.64 19.44
C ALA A 316 14.87 -49.79 18.49
N MET A 317 15.67 -50.87 18.59
CA MET A 317 15.49 -52.11 17.84
C MET A 317 14.35 -52.93 18.47
N ALA A 318 13.30 -53.19 17.69
CA ALA A 318 12.21 -54.05 18.12
C ALA A 318 12.57 -55.51 17.85
N ILE A 319 12.74 -56.33 18.91
CA ILE A 319 12.92 -57.79 18.81
C ILE A 319 11.53 -58.42 18.83
N LEU A 320 11.15 -59.05 17.73
CA LEU A 320 9.86 -59.68 17.54
C LEU A 320 9.92 -61.17 17.73
N GLY A 321 9.01 -61.74 18.51
CA GLY A 321 8.84 -63.19 18.63
C GLY A 321 8.02 -63.79 17.48
N GLU A 322 8.12 -65.10 17.30
CA GLU A 322 7.43 -65.85 16.30
C GLU A 322 5.88 -65.57 16.35
N GLY A 323 5.32 -65.09 15.25
CA GLY A 323 3.87 -64.76 15.15
C GLY A 323 3.49 -63.32 15.52
N THR A 324 4.45 -62.44 15.78
CA THR A 324 4.22 -61.00 15.95
C THR A 324 4.81 -60.25 14.79
N ASP A 325 4.00 -59.41 14.17
CA ASP A 325 4.42 -58.53 13.07
C ASP A 325 4.30 -57.08 13.47
N LEU A 326 5.37 -56.31 13.27
CA LEU A 326 5.43 -54.88 13.50
C LEU A 326 5.33 -54.16 12.16
N GLN A 327 4.17 -53.67 11.88
CA GLN A 327 3.93 -52.95 10.63
C GLN A 327 3.87 -51.44 10.93
N PRO A 328 4.47 -50.62 10.07
CA PRO A 328 4.20 -49.18 10.11
C PRO A 328 2.70 -48.96 9.88
N MET A 329 2.11 -48.05 10.63
CA MET A 329 0.71 -47.72 10.50
C MET A 329 0.48 -47.05 9.11
N GLN A 330 0.11 -47.89 8.14
CA GLN A 330 -0.25 -47.37 6.82
C GLN A 330 -1.67 -46.83 6.88
N LEU A 331 -1.83 -45.54 6.69
CA LEU A 331 -3.13 -44.94 6.44
C LEU A 331 -3.64 -45.33 5.06
N ARG A 332 -4.60 -46.26 5.03
CA ARG A 332 -5.47 -46.45 3.88
C ARG A 332 -6.56 -45.38 3.93
N GLY A 333 -6.29 -44.25 3.36
CA GLY A 333 -7.17 -43.10 3.23
C GLY A 333 -6.35 -41.96 2.66
N ALA A 334 -6.94 -41.02 1.96
CA ALA A 334 -6.25 -39.92 1.32
C ALA A 334 -5.13 -39.36 2.21
N ALA A 335 -3.88 -39.58 1.80
CA ALA A 335 -2.75 -38.98 2.45
C ALA A 335 -2.91 -37.46 2.26
N ILE A 336 -3.34 -36.76 3.30
CA ILE A 336 -3.38 -35.28 3.28
C ILE A 336 -1.94 -34.84 3.11
N SER A 337 -1.62 -34.33 1.94
CA SER A 337 -0.33 -33.77 1.61
C SER A 337 -0.32 -32.28 1.95
N ALA A 338 0.85 -31.75 2.29
CA ALA A 338 1.01 -30.31 2.41
C ALA A 338 0.64 -29.58 1.09
N ASP A 339 0.74 -30.28 -0.04
CA ASP A 339 0.35 -29.76 -1.36
C ASP A 339 -1.16 -29.53 -1.50
N ASP A 340 -2.00 -30.20 -0.72
CA ASP A 340 -3.44 -29.96 -0.72
C ASP A 340 -3.80 -28.56 -0.21
N GLY A 341 -2.96 -27.99 0.65
CA GLY A 341 -3.08 -26.61 1.12
C GLY A 341 -2.77 -25.54 0.07
N ARG A 342 -2.14 -25.92 -1.04
CA ARG A 342 -1.79 -24.98 -2.12
C ARG A 342 -3.00 -24.27 -2.71
N ARG A 343 -4.14 -24.93 -2.78
CA ARG A 343 -5.38 -24.31 -3.30
C ARG A 343 -5.83 -23.13 -2.46
N PHE A 344 -5.68 -23.19 -1.13
CA PHE A 344 -5.97 -22.07 -0.24
C PHE A 344 -4.98 -20.92 -0.46
N LEU A 345 -3.68 -21.23 -0.64
CA LEU A 345 -2.67 -20.25 -0.97
C LEU A 345 -2.95 -19.53 -2.28
N LEU A 346 -3.40 -20.26 -3.32
CA LEU A 346 -3.82 -19.69 -4.60
C LEU A 346 -5.01 -18.74 -4.45
N MET A 347 -5.97 -19.07 -3.59
CA MET A 347 -7.12 -18.18 -3.33
C MET A 347 -6.67 -16.91 -2.60
N VAL A 348 -5.73 -17.00 -1.64
CA VAL A 348 -5.14 -15.82 -1.00
C VAL A 348 -4.38 -14.98 -2.03
N ALA A 349 -3.57 -15.60 -2.88
CA ALA A 349 -2.81 -14.92 -3.92
C ALA A 349 -3.73 -14.19 -4.91
N ALA A 350 -4.80 -14.85 -5.36
CA ALA A 350 -5.81 -14.27 -6.24
C ALA A 350 -6.54 -13.08 -5.58
N ALA A 351 -6.91 -13.21 -4.30
CA ALA A 351 -7.60 -12.17 -3.55
C ALA A 351 -6.77 -10.89 -3.38
N VAL A 352 -5.44 -11.02 -3.26
CA VAL A 352 -4.53 -9.88 -3.15
C VAL A 352 -3.93 -9.44 -4.49
N GLY A 353 -4.24 -10.13 -5.59
CA GLY A 353 -3.74 -9.79 -6.93
C GLY A 353 -2.23 -10.01 -7.13
N LEU A 354 -1.64 -10.96 -6.40
CA LEU A 354 -0.23 -11.35 -6.54
C LEU A 354 -0.12 -12.79 -7.06
N SER A 355 0.97 -13.09 -7.77
CA SER A 355 1.31 -14.47 -8.13
C SER A 355 1.72 -15.27 -6.89
N GLU A 356 1.48 -16.58 -6.91
CA GLU A 356 1.89 -17.49 -5.82
C GLU A 356 3.40 -17.51 -5.57
N THR A 357 4.20 -17.16 -6.57
CA THR A 357 5.67 -17.05 -6.49
C THR A 357 6.12 -16.08 -5.41
N TYR A 358 5.35 -15.00 -5.15
CA TYR A 358 5.64 -14.03 -4.09
C TYR A 358 5.47 -14.59 -2.67
N PHE A 359 4.76 -15.70 -2.53
CA PHE A 359 4.55 -16.40 -1.25
C PHE A 359 5.54 -17.54 -1.02
N GLY A 360 6.51 -17.73 -1.92
CA GLY A 360 7.60 -18.70 -1.78
C GLY A 360 7.35 -20.05 -2.44
N ASP A 361 6.26 -20.22 -3.19
CA ASP A 361 6.04 -21.43 -3.97
C ASP A 361 6.73 -21.33 -5.33
N VAL A 362 7.93 -21.91 -5.42
CA VAL A 362 8.77 -21.95 -6.64
C VAL A 362 8.48 -23.18 -7.50
N SER A 363 7.58 -24.08 -7.05
CA SER A 363 7.34 -25.37 -7.72
C SER A 363 6.65 -25.22 -9.09
N VAL A 364 6.19 -24.04 -9.46
CA VAL A 364 5.22 -23.78 -10.54
C VAL A 364 5.86 -23.47 -11.88
N GLY A 365 7.13 -23.61 -12.08
CA GLY A 365 7.58 -23.46 -13.45
C GLY A 365 9.00 -22.99 -13.69
N THR A 366 9.33 -22.90 -14.97
CA THR A 366 10.56 -22.34 -15.48
C THR A 366 10.57 -20.81 -15.32
N PHE A 367 11.74 -20.19 -15.32
CA PHE A 367 11.92 -18.73 -15.29
C PHE A 367 11.04 -17.98 -16.30
N ALA A 368 10.86 -18.54 -17.49
CA ALA A 368 9.99 -17.96 -18.53
C ALA A 368 8.51 -17.94 -18.12
N THR A 369 8.04 -18.99 -17.46
CA THR A 369 6.65 -19.07 -16.95
C THR A 369 6.43 -18.08 -15.82
N ALA A 370 7.37 -17.98 -14.87
CA ALA A 370 7.30 -17.01 -13.78
C ALA A 370 7.23 -15.57 -14.31
N LYS A 371 8.09 -15.20 -15.27
CA LYS A 371 8.06 -13.88 -15.90
C LYS A 371 6.74 -13.55 -16.62
N THR A 372 6.08 -14.56 -17.20
CA THR A 372 4.79 -14.37 -17.85
C THR A 372 3.66 -14.21 -16.83
N MET A 373 3.74 -14.92 -15.71
CA MET A 373 2.75 -14.85 -14.62
C MET A 373 2.82 -13.55 -13.83
N ASP A 374 3.99 -12.89 -13.81
CA ASP A 374 4.18 -11.64 -13.09
C ASP A 374 3.64 -10.41 -13.85
N ARG A 375 3.45 -10.50 -15.16
CA ARG A 375 2.98 -9.38 -15.99
C ARG A 375 1.62 -8.78 -15.56
N PRO A 376 0.58 -9.53 -15.18
CA PRO A 376 -0.65 -8.96 -14.64
C PRO A 376 -0.41 -8.18 -13.34
N THR A 377 0.47 -8.68 -12.47
CA THR A 377 0.86 -8.00 -11.23
C THR A 377 1.57 -6.68 -11.51
N GLU A 378 2.49 -6.66 -12.49
CA GLU A 378 3.16 -5.42 -12.93
C GLU A 378 2.14 -4.37 -13.41
N LEU A 379 1.17 -4.77 -14.25
CA LEU A 379 0.13 -3.88 -14.76
C LEU A 379 -0.73 -3.31 -13.63
N ALA A 380 -1.11 -4.14 -12.66
CA ALA A 380 -1.88 -3.71 -11.49
C ALA A 380 -1.07 -2.71 -10.61
N MET A 381 0.24 -2.96 -10.44
CA MET A 381 1.09 -2.03 -9.71
C MET A 381 1.29 -0.71 -10.46
N LYS A 382 1.39 -0.75 -11.79
CA LYS A 382 1.48 0.46 -12.61
C LYS A 382 0.18 1.28 -12.57
N GLU A 383 -0.97 0.63 -12.61
CA GLU A 383 -2.27 1.28 -12.39
C GLU A 383 -2.30 1.98 -11.02
N ARG A 384 -1.79 1.32 -9.98
CA ARG A 384 -1.70 1.90 -8.64
C ARG A 384 -0.76 3.10 -8.58
N GLN A 385 0.39 3.06 -9.25
CA GLN A 385 1.29 4.21 -9.42
C GLN A 385 0.58 5.37 -10.13
N THR A 386 -0.20 5.08 -11.17
CA THR A 386 -1.00 6.11 -11.88
C THR A 386 -2.03 6.76 -10.95
N MET A 387 -2.73 5.98 -10.14
CA MET A 387 -3.66 6.49 -9.13
C MET A 387 -2.94 7.43 -8.14
N TRP A 388 -1.78 7.04 -7.64
CA TRP A 388 -0.99 7.90 -6.75
C TRP A 388 -0.45 9.15 -7.45
N THR A 389 -0.09 9.06 -8.73
CA THR A 389 0.28 10.22 -9.56
C THR A 389 -0.85 11.25 -9.58
N ASP A 390 -2.10 10.81 -9.76
CA ASP A 390 -3.26 11.70 -9.78
C ASP A 390 -3.53 12.32 -8.40
N ILE A 391 -3.35 11.56 -7.32
CA ILE A 391 -3.46 12.07 -5.95
C ILE A 391 -2.38 13.12 -5.65
N ILE A 392 -1.12 12.84 -5.99
CA ILE A 392 0.00 13.77 -5.82
C ILE A 392 -0.26 15.04 -6.63
N ARG A 393 -0.65 14.91 -7.90
CA ARG A 393 -0.99 16.04 -8.76
C ARG A 393 -2.11 16.89 -8.18
N ALA A 394 -3.14 16.25 -7.64
CA ALA A 394 -4.25 16.94 -7.01
C ALA A 394 -3.80 17.74 -5.77
N ILE A 395 -3.00 17.13 -4.90
CA ILE A 395 -2.43 17.80 -3.70
C ILE A 395 -1.51 18.95 -4.12
N ASN A 396 -0.63 18.75 -5.10
CA ASN A 396 0.27 19.80 -5.59
C ASN A 396 -0.52 20.96 -6.19
N ASN A 397 -1.58 20.70 -6.95
CA ASN A 397 -2.46 21.74 -7.51
C ASN A 397 -3.12 22.55 -6.39
N PHE A 398 -3.55 21.91 -5.31
CA PHE A 398 -4.07 22.61 -4.13
C PHE A 398 -2.98 23.49 -3.49
N VAL A 399 -1.76 22.99 -3.34
CA VAL A 399 -0.63 23.77 -2.82
C VAL A 399 -0.36 25.00 -3.69
N MET A 400 -0.37 24.83 -5.02
CA MET A 400 -0.21 25.93 -5.96
C MET A 400 -1.34 26.95 -5.89
N LEU A 401 -2.60 26.49 -5.72
CA LEU A 401 -3.75 27.39 -5.53
C LEU A 401 -3.60 28.24 -4.26
N GLN A 402 -3.13 27.65 -3.16
CA GLN A 402 -2.87 28.40 -1.93
C GLN A 402 -1.68 29.37 -2.10
N ALA A 403 -0.62 28.94 -2.79
CA ALA A 403 0.50 29.81 -3.12
C ALA A 403 0.06 30.98 -4.03
N ALA A 404 -0.77 30.74 -5.04
CA ALA A 404 -1.32 31.79 -5.90
C ALA A 404 -2.17 32.82 -5.15
N LYS A 405 -2.81 32.44 -4.04
CA LYS A 405 -3.59 33.35 -3.21
C LYS A 405 -2.73 34.23 -2.29
N TYR A 406 -1.67 33.69 -1.73
CA TYR A 406 -0.95 34.31 -0.60
C TYR A 406 0.54 34.60 -0.89
N ASN A 407 1.19 33.89 -1.84
CA ASN A 407 2.59 34.10 -2.18
C ASN A 407 2.74 35.16 -3.28
N THR A 408 3.52 36.20 -3.02
CA THR A 408 3.71 37.32 -3.95
C THR A 408 4.44 36.91 -5.25
N GLU A 409 5.41 36.00 -5.17
CA GLU A 409 6.19 35.52 -6.33
C GLU A 409 5.27 34.75 -7.30
N VAL A 410 4.46 33.82 -6.78
CA VAL A 410 3.54 33.01 -7.58
C VAL A 410 2.38 33.87 -8.11
N ARG A 411 1.87 34.80 -7.30
CA ARG A 411 0.80 35.73 -7.69
C ARG A 411 1.17 36.62 -8.86
N ALA A 412 2.44 36.91 -9.06
CA ALA A 412 2.92 37.65 -10.22
C ALA A 412 2.82 36.83 -11.52
N LEU A 413 2.83 35.51 -11.44
CA LEU A 413 2.78 34.58 -12.58
C LEU A 413 1.36 34.15 -12.98
N CYS A 414 0.35 34.44 -12.17
CA CYS A 414 -0.99 33.94 -12.38
C CYS A 414 -2.08 34.87 -11.82
N THR A 415 -3.30 34.63 -12.26
CA THR A 415 -4.51 35.26 -11.71
C THR A 415 -5.45 34.17 -11.20
N VAL A 416 -5.92 34.31 -9.96
CA VAL A 416 -6.93 33.40 -9.42
C VAL A 416 -8.29 33.83 -9.97
N LYS A 417 -8.86 32.99 -10.82
CA LYS A 417 -10.23 33.15 -11.31
C LYS A 417 -11.20 32.57 -10.29
N LYS A 418 -12.32 33.24 -10.15
CA LYS A 418 -13.48 32.77 -9.37
C LYS A 418 -14.67 32.76 -10.31
N GLU A 419 -15.18 31.58 -10.55
CA GLU A 419 -16.40 31.38 -11.31
C GLU A 419 -17.50 30.95 -10.34
N ILE A 420 -18.69 31.49 -10.52
CA ILE A 420 -19.84 31.15 -9.69
C ILE A 420 -20.66 30.13 -10.46
N ASP A 421 -20.76 28.93 -9.94
CA ASP A 421 -21.60 27.87 -10.47
C ASP A 421 -22.68 27.53 -9.42
N GLY A 422 -23.91 27.96 -9.67
CA GLY A 422 -25.01 27.83 -8.71
C GLY A 422 -24.70 28.49 -7.37
N ASP A 423 -24.67 27.70 -6.31
CA ASP A 423 -24.39 28.14 -4.94
C ASP A 423 -22.89 28.02 -4.56
N GLU A 424 -22.04 27.59 -5.48
CA GLU A 424 -20.62 27.32 -5.23
C GLU A 424 -19.71 28.29 -6.01
N ILE A 425 -18.53 28.53 -5.45
CA ILE A 425 -17.49 29.33 -6.08
C ILE A 425 -16.37 28.37 -6.50
N GLU A 426 -16.23 28.16 -7.79
CA GLU A 426 -15.05 27.45 -8.31
C GLU A 426 -13.86 28.40 -8.38
N GLU A 427 -12.76 28.00 -7.74
CA GLU A 427 -11.51 28.74 -7.77
C GLU A 427 -10.49 28.02 -8.66
N GLY A 428 -10.12 28.66 -9.75
CA GLY A 428 -9.12 28.18 -10.70
C GLY A 428 -7.93 29.12 -10.81
N ILE A 429 -6.80 28.60 -11.26
CA ILE A 429 -5.60 29.41 -11.57
C ILE A 429 -5.52 29.61 -13.08
N GLN A 430 -5.50 30.87 -13.50
CA GLN A 430 -5.13 31.21 -14.86
C GLN A 430 -3.68 31.69 -14.89
N TRP A 431 -2.81 30.90 -15.51
CA TRP A 431 -1.41 31.20 -15.63
C TRP A 431 -1.15 32.20 -16.78
N ASN A 432 -0.15 33.06 -16.59
CA ASN A 432 0.28 33.98 -17.65
C ASN A 432 0.93 33.19 -18.80
N SER A 433 0.89 33.76 -20.00
CA SER A 433 1.54 33.17 -21.17
C SER A 433 3.05 33.04 -20.92
N GLY A 434 3.59 31.82 -21.12
CA GLY A 434 5.00 31.50 -20.91
C GLY A 434 5.34 30.75 -19.64
N VAL A 435 4.42 30.61 -18.70
CA VAL A 435 4.63 29.79 -17.50
C VAL A 435 4.38 28.31 -17.83
N ASN A 436 5.38 27.46 -17.62
CA ASN A 436 5.23 26.03 -17.83
C ASN A 436 4.72 25.35 -16.57
N THR A 437 3.46 24.93 -16.57
CA THR A 437 2.77 24.30 -15.45
C THR A 437 2.86 22.78 -15.46
N MET A 438 3.67 22.20 -16.34
CA MET A 438 3.82 20.76 -16.43
C MET A 438 4.51 20.22 -15.18
N GLN A 439 3.86 19.25 -14.55
CA GLN A 439 4.40 18.52 -13.40
C GLN A 439 4.96 17.19 -13.88
N ASP A 440 6.22 16.97 -13.63
CA ASP A 440 6.86 15.67 -13.81
C ASP A 440 6.81 14.95 -12.48
N ILE A 441 6.10 13.82 -12.45
CA ILE A 441 5.93 12.96 -11.29
C ILE A 441 6.42 11.58 -11.72
N ASP A 442 7.63 11.24 -11.29
CA ASP A 442 8.31 10.03 -11.72
C ASP A 442 8.35 9.02 -10.59
N PHE A 443 7.67 7.90 -10.83
CA PHE A 443 7.74 6.72 -9.98
C PHE A 443 8.87 5.79 -10.44
N PRO A 444 9.50 5.08 -9.52
CA PRO A 444 10.53 4.11 -9.88
C PRO A 444 9.94 3.01 -10.79
N PRO A 445 10.72 2.50 -11.74
CA PRO A 445 10.28 1.40 -12.58
C PRO A 445 10.00 0.16 -11.71
N ILE A 446 8.90 -0.53 -12.00
CA ILE A 446 8.46 -1.73 -11.24
C ILE A 446 9.43 -2.90 -11.43
N LEU A 447 9.97 -3.05 -12.63
CA LEU A 447 11.03 -3.99 -12.94
C LEU A 447 12.27 -3.22 -13.37
N GLU A 448 13.42 -3.69 -12.92
CA GLU A 448 14.67 -3.28 -13.55
C GLU A 448 14.57 -3.61 -15.05
N LYS A 449 14.58 -2.56 -15.86
CA LYS A 449 14.72 -2.75 -17.30
C LYS A 449 16.02 -3.50 -17.50
N ASP A 450 15.98 -4.60 -18.23
CA ASP A 450 17.20 -5.24 -18.70
C ASP A 450 17.89 -4.25 -19.65
N ILE A 451 18.76 -3.42 -19.05
CA ILE A 451 19.49 -2.34 -19.71
C ILE A 451 20.23 -2.92 -20.89
N GLN A 452 20.81 -4.13 -20.74
CA GLN A 452 21.55 -4.78 -21.78
C GLN A 452 20.65 -5.12 -22.99
N THR A 453 19.48 -5.70 -22.74
CA THR A 453 18.51 -6.01 -23.80
C THR A 453 17.95 -4.74 -24.45
N SER A 454 17.67 -3.70 -23.65
CA SER A 454 17.16 -2.41 -24.14
C SER A 454 18.18 -1.67 -25.01
N VAL A 455 19.43 -1.59 -24.55
CA VAL A 455 20.54 -0.99 -25.31
C VAL A 455 20.81 -1.78 -26.59
N GLN A 456 20.80 -3.12 -26.51
CA GLN A 456 21.00 -3.97 -27.66
C GLN A 456 19.88 -3.84 -28.69
N ALA A 457 18.63 -3.67 -28.25
CA ALA A 457 17.50 -3.39 -29.13
C ALA A 457 17.64 -2.03 -29.84
N VAL A 458 18.07 -0.98 -29.11
CA VAL A 458 18.33 0.36 -29.69
C VAL A 458 19.50 0.30 -30.67
N VAL A 459 20.62 -0.34 -30.31
CA VAL A 459 21.76 -0.52 -31.20
C VAL A 459 21.36 -1.31 -32.45
N THR A 460 20.56 -2.37 -32.29
CA THR A 460 20.05 -3.17 -33.42
C THR A 460 19.11 -2.34 -34.31
N ALA A 461 18.27 -1.47 -33.73
CA ALA A 461 17.41 -0.57 -34.48
C ALA A 461 18.18 0.51 -35.22
N LEU A 462 19.34 0.94 -34.69
CA LEU A 462 20.22 1.92 -35.34
C LEU A 462 21.14 1.25 -36.38
N THR A 463 21.26 -0.09 -36.38
CA THR A 463 22.05 -0.87 -37.36
C THR A 463 21.10 -1.75 -38.19
N LEU A 464 20.84 -1.44 -39.43
CA LEU A 464 20.10 -2.32 -40.36
C LEU A 464 21.09 -3.08 -41.23
N ASN A 465 21.06 -4.44 -41.16
CA ASN A 465 21.95 -5.32 -41.96
C ASN A 465 23.45 -5.04 -41.81
N GLY A 466 23.89 -4.58 -40.62
CA GLY A 466 25.29 -4.26 -40.39
C GLY A 466 25.77 -2.93 -40.98
N GLN A 467 24.87 -2.13 -41.52
CA GLN A 467 25.14 -0.76 -41.93
C GLN A 467 24.52 0.23 -40.96
N GLU A 468 25.32 1.16 -40.45
CA GLU A 468 24.85 2.20 -39.53
C GLU A 468 23.85 3.12 -40.27
N ILE A 469 22.60 3.20 -39.76
CA ILE A 469 21.55 4.11 -40.25
C ILE A 469 21.75 5.52 -39.67
N ILE A 470 22.88 5.80 -39.06
CA ILE A 470 23.21 7.10 -38.43
C ILE A 470 23.04 8.27 -39.39
N ASN A 471 23.11 8.06 -40.70
CA ASN A 471 22.88 9.10 -41.71
C ASN A 471 21.38 9.45 -41.94
N LEU A 472 20.44 8.63 -41.46
CA LEU A 472 19.00 8.90 -41.60
C LEU A 472 18.36 9.46 -40.32
N ILE A 473 18.98 9.22 -39.14
CA ILE A 473 18.47 9.71 -37.87
C ILE A 473 19.46 10.74 -37.31
N PRO A 474 19.02 11.95 -36.94
CA PRO A 474 19.90 12.94 -36.33
C PRO A 474 20.59 12.34 -35.10
N PRO A 475 21.89 12.58 -34.92
CA PRO A 475 22.68 12.00 -33.82
C PRO A 475 22.11 12.32 -32.43
N GLU A 476 21.44 13.46 -32.29
CA GLU A 476 20.72 13.89 -31.08
C GLU A 476 19.61 12.90 -30.69
N ILE A 477 18.82 12.44 -31.67
CA ILE A 477 17.74 11.46 -31.42
C ILE A 477 18.32 10.11 -31.04
N GLY A 478 19.44 9.69 -31.67
CA GLY A 478 20.12 8.45 -31.32
C GLY A 478 20.67 8.43 -29.89
N VAL A 479 21.33 9.53 -29.49
CA VAL A 479 21.85 9.68 -28.11
C VAL A 479 20.70 9.74 -27.10
N ARG A 480 19.63 10.47 -27.43
CA ARG A 480 18.43 10.55 -26.56
C ARG A 480 17.77 9.18 -26.35
N LEU A 481 17.67 8.37 -27.41
CA LEU A 481 17.16 7.00 -27.32
C LEU A 481 18.04 6.10 -26.46
N ILE A 482 19.36 6.23 -26.58
CA ILE A 482 20.32 5.46 -25.77
C ILE A 482 20.22 5.90 -24.29
N LEU A 483 20.21 7.20 -24.00
CA LEU A 483 20.06 7.73 -22.63
C LEU A 483 18.73 7.28 -22.00
N SER A 484 17.64 7.31 -22.78
CA SER A 484 16.35 6.79 -22.35
C SER A 484 16.37 5.27 -22.08
N ALA A 485 17.09 4.50 -22.90
CA ALA A 485 17.27 3.07 -22.71
C ALA A 485 18.14 2.74 -21.49
N LEU A 486 19.08 3.60 -21.15
CA LEU A 486 19.93 3.51 -19.94
C LEU A 486 19.17 3.95 -18.68
N GLY A 487 17.97 4.54 -18.81
CA GLY A 487 17.16 4.98 -17.68
C GLY A 487 17.68 6.22 -16.98
N GLN A 488 18.38 7.11 -17.71
CA GLN A 488 18.82 8.41 -17.17
C GLN A 488 17.62 9.36 -17.06
N ASP A 489 17.45 9.99 -15.89
CA ASP A 489 16.30 10.85 -15.59
C ASP A 489 16.48 12.27 -16.13
N ASP A 490 17.72 12.77 -16.24
CA ASP A 490 18.03 14.14 -16.67
C ASP A 490 18.50 14.21 -18.14
N ILE A 491 17.78 13.53 -19.05
CA ILE A 491 18.15 13.42 -20.48
C ILE A 491 18.30 14.79 -21.13
N ASP A 492 17.42 15.75 -20.82
CA ASP A 492 17.45 17.08 -21.43
C ASP A 492 18.67 17.89 -20.96
N GLU A 493 19.11 17.73 -19.70
CA GLU A 493 20.29 18.39 -19.16
C GLU A 493 21.57 17.80 -19.75
N ILE A 494 21.64 16.47 -19.85
CA ILE A 494 22.74 15.74 -20.49
C ILE A 494 22.80 16.08 -21.99
N MET A 495 21.64 16.18 -22.66
CA MET A 495 21.57 16.57 -24.08
C MET A 495 22.05 18.01 -24.30
N ALA A 496 21.70 18.95 -23.43
CA ALA A 496 22.18 20.33 -23.50
C ALA A 496 23.71 20.43 -23.28
N GLU A 497 24.27 19.54 -22.44
CA GLU A 497 25.73 19.46 -22.23
C GLU A 497 26.46 18.84 -23.44
N ILE A 498 25.88 17.77 -24.02
CA ILE A 498 26.48 17.08 -25.19
C ILE A 498 26.31 17.89 -26.49
N PHE A 499 25.17 18.54 -26.67
CA PHE A 499 24.81 19.35 -27.85
C PHE A 499 24.43 20.76 -27.39
N PRO A 500 25.40 21.62 -27.02
CA PRO A 500 25.10 23.00 -26.69
C PRO A 500 24.52 23.73 -27.90
N ASP A 501 23.36 24.38 -27.71
CA ASP A 501 22.73 25.22 -28.75
C ASP A 501 23.70 26.29 -29.23
N ASP A 502 24.05 26.24 -30.51
CA ASP A 502 25.01 27.13 -31.21
C ASP A 502 24.50 28.59 -31.35
N THR A 503 23.44 29.00 -30.61
CA THR A 503 22.81 30.34 -30.71
C THR A 503 23.46 31.42 -29.83
N THR A 504 24.54 31.14 -29.13
CA THR A 504 25.29 32.14 -28.34
C THR A 504 26.72 32.39 -28.80
N MET A 505 26.96 32.44 -30.12
CA MET A 505 28.21 33.00 -30.65
C MET A 505 28.02 34.49 -30.97
N PRO A 506 28.84 35.38 -30.45
CA PRO A 506 28.78 36.78 -30.84
C PRO A 506 29.21 36.94 -32.32
N ALA A 507 28.41 37.68 -33.08
CA ALA A 507 28.64 37.98 -34.48
C ALA A 507 30.05 38.59 -34.74
N GLY A 508 31.02 37.75 -35.10
CA GLY A 508 32.31 38.13 -35.59
C GLY A 508 32.34 38.08 -37.10
N LYS A 509 32.47 39.25 -37.71
CA LYS A 509 32.64 39.45 -39.17
C LYS A 509 33.75 38.57 -39.71
N GLY A 510 33.42 37.71 -40.67
CA GLY A 510 34.39 36.96 -41.45
C GLY A 510 33.88 36.75 -42.87
N THR A 511 34.45 37.52 -43.76
CA THR A 511 34.28 37.59 -45.23
C THR A 511 34.45 36.20 -45.88
N LEU A 512 33.47 35.85 -46.71
CA LEU A 512 33.53 34.73 -47.66
C LEU A 512 34.51 35.04 -48.79
N THR A 513 35.47 34.16 -49.05
CA THR A 513 36.21 34.09 -50.34
C THR A 513 36.10 32.65 -50.87
N PRO A 514 36.04 32.52 -52.23
CA PRO A 514 35.56 31.32 -52.89
C PRO A 514 36.64 30.24 -53.13
N THR A 515 36.17 29.04 -53.27
CA THR A 515 36.77 27.76 -53.63
C THR A 515 38.01 27.77 -54.57
N PRO A 516 38.95 26.81 -54.37
CA PRO A 516 39.47 26.06 -55.52
C PRO A 516 39.42 24.55 -55.32
N THR A 517 38.95 23.92 -56.40
CA THR A 517 39.22 22.62 -57.03
C THR A 517 40.09 21.59 -56.25
N LEU A 518 39.55 20.36 -56.21
CA LEU A 518 40.15 19.08 -55.81
C LEU A 518 41.53 18.80 -56.40
N PRO A 519 42.32 17.97 -55.66
CA PRO A 519 42.79 16.73 -56.27
C PRO A 519 42.51 15.49 -55.41
N GLN A 520 42.26 14.38 -56.10
CA GLN A 520 42.10 13.01 -55.60
C GLN A 520 43.32 12.51 -54.87
N GLY A 521 43.09 11.78 -53.75
CA GLY A 521 44.14 10.96 -53.13
C GLY A 521 43.82 10.58 -51.71
N GLY A 522 43.39 9.36 -51.52
CA GLY A 522 43.24 8.45 -50.41
C GLY A 522 43.62 8.85 -48.99
N GLY A 523 42.71 8.54 -48.08
CA GLY A 523 42.94 8.54 -46.64
C GLY A 523 41.72 9.03 -45.90
N GLY A 524 40.91 8.11 -45.36
CA GLY A 524 39.69 8.47 -44.63
C GLY A 524 39.97 9.38 -43.43
N SER A 525 39.62 10.62 -43.56
CA SER A 525 39.49 11.54 -42.44
C SER A 525 38.03 11.50 -41.96
N ALA A 526 37.85 11.03 -40.72
CA ALA A 526 36.56 11.08 -40.01
C ALA A 526 36.00 12.49 -40.09
N THR A 527 34.72 12.60 -40.43
CA THR A 527 33.99 13.88 -40.44
C THR A 527 34.03 14.52 -39.04
N PRO A 528 33.99 15.85 -38.92
CA PRO A 528 34.04 16.52 -37.61
C PRO A 528 32.99 16.03 -36.60
N SER A 529 31.88 15.48 -37.09
CA SER A 529 30.83 14.87 -36.28
C SER A 529 31.23 13.49 -35.67
N GLU A 530 31.95 12.65 -36.44
CA GLU A 530 32.42 11.36 -35.96
C GLU A 530 33.52 11.49 -34.88
N ALA A 531 34.39 12.47 -35.01
CA ALA A 531 35.41 12.73 -34.00
C ALA A 531 34.79 13.21 -32.68
N ARG A 532 33.74 14.03 -32.71
CA ARG A 532 33.01 14.48 -31.53
C ARG A 532 32.23 13.35 -30.86
N ILE A 533 31.59 12.47 -31.63
CA ILE A 533 30.86 11.32 -31.11
C ILE A 533 31.84 10.33 -30.42
N LYS A 534 33.00 10.08 -31.05
CA LYS A 534 34.05 9.21 -30.45
C LYS A 534 34.65 9.82 -29.18
N GLU A 535 34.78 11.14 -29.12
CA GLU A 535 35.28 11.86 -27.94
C GLU A 535 34.26 11.87 -26.81
N ALA A 536 32.97 12.09 -27.10
CA ALA A 536 31.88 12.04 -26.13
C ALA A 536 31.70 10.62 -25.56
N ALA A 537 31.76 9.59 -26.41
CA ALA A 537 31.72 8.19 -25.98
C ALA A 537 32.92 7.80 -25.11
N ARG A 538 34.11 8.36 -25.37
CA ARG A 538 35.31 8.12 -24.57
C ARG A 538 35.21 8.78 -23.19
N ARG A 539 34.77 10.03 -23.12
CA ARG A 539 34.53 10.75 -21.85
C ARG A 539 33.48 10.07 -20.99
N PHE A 540 32.43 9.55 -21.62
CA PHE A 540 31.39 8.78 -20.94
C PHE A 540 31.94 7.46 -20.37
N LEU A 541 32.73 6.71 -21.13
CA LEU A 541 33.38 5.49 -20.66
C LEU A 541 34.39 5.74 -19.53
N GLU A 542 35.07 6.88 -19.53
CA GLU A 542 35.95 7.29 -18.44
C GLU A 542 35.16 7.72 -17.18
N ALA A 543 34.04 8.39 -17.33
CA ALA A 543 33.16 8.74 -16.20
C ALA A 543 32.56 7.51 -15.52
N VAL A 544 32.03 6.57 -16.28
CA VAL A 544 31.50 5.28 -15.77
C VAL A 544 32.59 4.41 -15.11
N LYS A 545 33.85 4.55 -15.52
CA LYS A 545 34.99 3.83 -14.90
C LYS A 545 35.41 4.44 -13.56
N ASN A 546 35.17 5.72 -13.35
CA ASN A 546 35.53 6.43 -12.10
C ASN A 546 34.48 6.32 -11.01
N GLU A 547 33.25 5.86 -11.32
CA GLU A 547 32.18 5.62 -10.35
C GLU A 547 32.09 4.14 -9.87
N ARG A 548 33.01 3.28 -10.30
CA ARG A 548 33.24 1.93 -9.74
C ARG A 548 34.52 1.93 -8.89
#